data_6ca74d5ca9c11756c46ef6f777e76c09
#
_entry.id   6ca74d5ca9c11756c46ef6f777e76c09
#
_cell.length_a   1.000
_cell.length_b   1.000
_cell.length_c   1.000
_cell.angle_alpha   90.00
_cell.angle_beta   90.00
_cell.angle_gamma   90.00
#
_symmetry.space_group_name_H-M   'P 1'
#
loop_
_entity.id
_entity.type
_entity.pdbx_description
1 polymer ?
#
loop_
_entity_poly.entity_id
_entity_poly.type
_entity_poly.pdbx_seq_one_letter_code
_entity_poly.pdbx_strand_id
1 'polypeptide(L)'
;MVIGKTSSSISKTEIFNKVSETQVLSTVFPEITSIPCRISSPLRDDLHPSFSIYMDNGGHIRYKDHANSSVHGGLLDLLCAYWKCTFNQALEKICNLMILKSDVTIKPKQIRTFTRKEASSLTSIQVKVRPWRDYDYAYWESYGVSKKWLHYAEIYPISYKIINKKSSPSDKGRQYIFPADKYAYSFIERKEGSIQMKIYQPYNTKGFKWSSKMDTSVIGLWTKIPTYGDKVIICSSLKDALCISCQLHIPALCLQGEGYDMSDTAVNELKRRYKKVFISFDTDKAGLIDGKKLAKRTGFVNVIPNLGSCKDYSDYFKSLQDKTQFKQLKNLFN
;
A
#
# COMPACT_ATOMS: atom_id res chain seq x y z
N MET A 1 -6.32 62.01 6.63
CA MET A 1 -5.17 61.15 6.28
C MET A 1 -5.39 59.80 6.98
N VAL A 2 -5.96 58.82 6.27
CA VAL A 2 -6.26 57.48 6.83
C VAL A 2 -5.07 56.61 6.53
N ILE A 3 -4.29 56.26 7.53
CA ILE A 3 -3.17 55.31 7.38
C ILE A 3 -3.77 53.93 7.42
N GLY A 4 -3.84 53.31 6.27
CA GLY A 4 -4.23 51.87 6.14
C GLY A 4 -3.17 50.98 6.81
N LYS A 5 -3.55 50.22 7.82
CA LYS A 5 -2.75 49.11 8.34
C LYS A 5 -2.69 48.06 7.23
N THR A 6 -1.52 47.92 6.61
CA THR A 6 -1.21 46.71 5.81
C THR A 6 -1.18 45.52 6.75
N SER A 7 -2.16 44.65 6.69
CA SER A 7 -2.12 43.35 7.35
C SER A 7 -0.97 42.54 6.71
N SER A 8 0.13 42.41 7.43
CA SER A 8 1.18 41.46 7.03
C SER A 8 0.56 40.08 7.01
N SER A 9 0.48 39.47 5.82
CA SER A 9 0.00 38.10 5.66
C SER A 9 0.98 37.18 6.39
N ILE A 10 0.51 36.54 7.44
CA ILE A 10 1.31 35.59 8.23
C ILE A 10 1.62 34.39 7.33
N SER A 11 2.89 34.07 7.15
CA SER A 11 3.30 32.97 6.29
C SER A 11 3.20 31.62 7.02
N LYS A 12 2.96 30.54 6.24
CA LYS A 12 2.98 29.16 6.75
C LYS A 12 4.27 28.88 7.54
N THR A 13 5.41 29.30 7.00
CA THR A 13 6.75 29.06 7.58
C THR A 13 6.91 29.73 8.94
N GLU A 14 6.41 30.96 9.11
CA GLU A 14 6.48 31.67 10.40
C GLU A 14 5.67 30.97 11.50
N ILE A 15 4.53 30.38 11.15
CA ILE A 15 3.70 29.65 12.11
C ILE A 15 4.42 28.37 12.53
N PHE A 16 4.82 27.54 11.54
CA PHE A 16 5.38 26.22 11.84
C PHE A 16 6.84 26.23 12.32
N ASN A 17 7.49 27.38 12.30
CA ASN A 17 8.74 27.60 13.05
C ASN A 17 8.48 27.77 14.58
N LYS A 18 7.26 28.16 14.98
CA LYS A 18 6.89 28.38 16.39
C LYS A 18 6.11 27.23 17.00
N VAL A 19 5.33 26.50 16.18
CA VAL A 19 4.46 25.41 16.62
C VAL A 19 4.57 24.23 15.66
N SER A 20 4.57 23.01 16.19
CA SER A 20 4.59 21.81 15.36
C SER A 20 3.20 21.49 14.79
N GLU A 21 3.16 20.77 13.64
CA GLU A 21 1.91 20.27 13.07
C GLU A 21 1.13 19.40 14.07
N THR A 22 1.84 18.63 14.90
CA THR A 22 1.23 17.77 15.94
C THR A 22 0.59 18.59 17.07
N GLN A 23 1.18 19.73 17.45
CA GLN A 23 0.57 20.62 18.43
C GLN A 23 -0.71 21.26 17.90
N VAL A 24 -0.71 21.68 16.64
CA VAL A 24 -1.91 22.21 15.98
C VAL A 24 -2.98 21.14 15.90
N LEU A 25 -2.64 19.93 15.46
CA LEU A 25 -3.58 18.81 15.36
C LEU A 25 -4.22 18.47 16.72
N SER A 26 -3.40 18.32 17.78
CA SER A 26 -3.90 18.00 19.14
C SER A 26 -4.76 19.10 19.74
N THR A 27 -4.56 20.33 19.28
CA THR A 27 -5.35 21.47 19.72
C THR A 27 -6.72 21.49 19.08
N VAL A 28 -6.79 21.17 17.77
CA VAL A 28 -8.06 21.17 17.02
C VAL A 28 -8.83 19.86 17.23
N PHE A 29 -8.14 18.73 17.33
CA PHE A 29 -8.71 17.39 17.51
C PHE A 29 -8.14 16.74 18.80
N PRO A 30 -8.61 17.12 19.98
CA PRO A 30 -8.05 16.66 21.25
C PRO A 30 -8.27 15.15 21.50
N GLU A 31 -9.17 14.53 20.78
CA GLU A 31 -9.42 13.10 20.81
C GLU A 31 -8.29 12.29 20.12
N ILE A 32 -7.52 12.91 19.25
CA ILE A 32 -6.38 12.25 18.60
C ILE A 32 -5.20 12.20 19.56
N THR A 33 -4.91 11.01 20.08
CA THR A 33 -3.85 10.78 21.07
C THR A 33 -2.60 10.14 20.48
N SER A 34 -2.67 9.62 19.27
CA SER A 34 -1.56 8.96 18.57
C SER A 34 -1.69 9.04 17.06
N ILE A 35 -0.57 9.07 16.34
CA ILE A 35 -0.46 8.99 14.88
C ILE A 35 0.52 7.84 14.57
N PRO A 36 0.19 6.95 13.61
CA PRO A 36 -1.00 6.93 12.78
C PRO A 36 -2.25 6.50 13.53
N CYS A 37 -3.39 7.07 13.15
CA CYS A 37 -4.70 6.69 13.68
C CYS A 37 -5.74 6.56 12.58
N ARG A 38 -6.84 5.91 12.92
CA ARG A 38 -8.03 5.83 12.07
C ARG A 38 -9.24 6.22 12.91
N ILE A 39 -9.97 7.23 12.45
CA ILE A 39 -11.10 7.83 13.14
C ILE A 39 -12.30 7.91 12.21
N SER A 40 -13.47 8.24 12.71
CA SER A 40 -14.59 8.70 11.88
C SER A 40 -14.23 10.03 11.23
N SER A 41 -14.69 10.25 10.01
CA SER A 41 -14.34 11.46 9.24
C SER A 41 -14.82 12.72 9.96
N PRO A 42 -13.94 13.69 10.24
CA PRO A 42 -14.37 14.99 10.78
C PRO A 42 -15.00 15.88 9.71
N LEU A 43 -15.00 15.47 8.46
CA LEU A 43 -15.46 16.26 7.31
C LEU A 43 -16.86 15.89 6.84
N ARG A 44 -17.43 14.78 7.33
CA ARG A 44 -18.74 14.25 6.98
C ARG A 44 -19.26 13.33 8.08
N ASP A 45 -20.55 13.01 8.04
CA ASP A 45 -21.09 11.93 8.87
C ASP A 45 -20.46 10.59 8.49
N ASP A 46 -19.88 9.89 9.48
CA ASP A 46 -19.16 8.65 9.32
C ASP A 46 -19.47 7.69 10.45
N LEU A 47 -20.28 6.68 10.16
CA LEU A 47 -20.68 5.66 11.13
C LEU A 47 -19.56 4.65 11.42
N HIS A 48 -18.57 4.56 10.54
CA HIS A 48 -17.46 3.61 10.66
C HIS A 48 -16.12 4.31 10.42
N PRO A 49 -15.12 4.15 11.30
CA PRO A 49 -13.83 4.80 11.14
C PRO A 49 -13.20 4.53 9.78
N SER A 50 -13.25 5.52 8.90
CA SER A 50 -12.73 5.44 7.53
C SER A 50 -11.70 6.52 7.21
N PHE A 51 -11.39 7.40 8.16
CA PHE A 51 -10.48 8.52 7.98
C PHE A 51 -9.14 8.25 8.66
N SER A 52 -8.06 8.21 7.89
CA SER A 52 -6.70 7.97 8.41
C SER A 52 -5.91 9.25 8.52
N ILE A 53 -5.19 9.41 9.64
CA ILE A 53 -4.21 10.46 9.85
C ILE A 53 -2.86 9.79 10.12
N TYR A 54 -1.81 10.23 9.43
CA TYR A 54 -0.47 9.64 9.52
C TYR A 54 0.61 10.69 9.23
N MET A 55 1.87 10.38 9.53
CA MET A 55 3.02 11.18 9.11
C MET A 55 3.66 10.60 7.86
N ASP A 56 4.04 11.47 6.93
CA ASP A 56 4.86 11.08 5.79
C ASP A 56 6.35 10.95 6.17
N ASN A 57 7.17 10.56 5.20
CA ASN A 57 8.61 10.38 5.42
C ASN A 57 9.35 11.71 5.71
N GLY A 58 8.74 12.85 5.40
CA GLY A 58 9.26 14.18 5.72
C GLY A 58 8.83 14.70 7.09
N GLY A 59 8.09 13.90 7.87
CA GLY A 59 7.59 14.31 9.19
C GLY A 59 6.35 15.20 9.14
N HIS A 60 5.67 15.29 7.99
CA HIS A 60 4.46 16.09 7.84
C HIS A 60 3.19 15.26 8.04
N ILE A 61 2.19 15.85 8.67
CA ILE A 61 0.87 15.23 8.84
C ILE A 61 0.15 15.14 7.51
N ARG A 62 -0.34 13.93 7.21
CA ARG A 62 -1.17 13.62 6.06
C ARG A 62 -2.47 12.97 6.51
N TYR A 63 -3.52 13.18 5.73
CA TYR A 63 -4.79 12.49 5.93
C TYR A 63 -5.31 11.87 4.62
N LYS A 64 -6.15 10.86 4.76
CA LYS A 64 -6.87 10.23 3.67
C LYS A 64 -8.22 9.70 4.15
N ASP A 65 -9.29 10.09 3.49
CA ASP A 65 -10.61 9.47 3.64
C ASP A 65 -10.70 8.25 2.72
N HIS A 66 -10.84 7.06 3.30
CA HIS A 66 -10.93 5.82 2.52
C HIS A 66 -12.32 5.57 1.94
N ALA A 67 -13.34 6.27 2.39
CA ALA A 67 -14.67 6.23 1.80
C ALA A 67 -14.80 7.18 0.58
N ASN A 68 -13.94 8.21 0.52
CA ASN A 68 -13.84 9.10 -0.62
C ASN A 68 -12.38 9.34 -0.97
N SER A 69 -11.85 8.60 -1.93
CA SER A 69 -10.42 8.62 -2.29
C SER A 69 -9.92 9.96 -2.83
N SER A 70 -10.81 10.87 -3.25
CA SER A 70 -10.44 12.23 -3.66
C SER A 70 -10.16 13.16 -2.47
N VAL A 71 -10.56 12.77 -1.25
CA VAL A 71 -10.40 13.56 -0.03
C VAL A 71 -9.13 13.12 0.69
N HIS A 72 -8.04 13.80 0.41
CA HIS A 72 -6.72 13.58 1.02
C HIS A 72 -5.87 14.85 0.95
N GLY A 73 -4.86 14.97 1.80
CA GLY A 73 -3.97 16.14 1.80
C GLY A 73 -3.06 16.22 3.02
N GLY A 74 -2.54 17.41 3.26
CA GLY A 74 -1.76 17.76 4.46
C GLY A 74 -2.62 18.34 5.58
N LEU A 75 -1.98 18.69 6.72
CA LEU A 75 -2.69 19.27 7.86
C LEU A 75 -3.51 20.51 7.49
N LEU A 76 -2.93 21.44 6.70
CA LEU A 76 -3.63 22.66 6.32
C LEU A 76 -4.83 22.38 5.41
N ASP A 77 -4.73 21.40 4.50
CA ASP A 77 -5.86 21.00 3.65
C ASP A 77 -7.00 20.45 4.52
N LEU A 78 -6.66 19.64 5.54
CA LEU A 78 -7.64 19.14 6.51
C LEU A 78 -8.33 20.28 7.26
N LEU A 79 -7.55 21.25 7.76
CA LEU A 79 -8.10 22.35 8.53
C LEU A 79 -8.94 23.31 7.68
N CYS A 80 -8.54 23.56 6.43
CA CYS A 80 -9.35 24.32 5.47
C CYS A 80 -10.71 23.66 5.22
N ALA A 81 -10.71 22.35 5.00
CA ALA A 81 -11.92 21.57 4.78
C ALA A 81 -12.81 21.52 6.04
N TYR A 82 -12.20 21.27 7.21
CA TYR A 82 -12.91 21.19 8.49
C TYR A 82 -13.54 22.51 8.91
N TRP A 83 -12.80 23.62 8.77
CA TRP A 83 -13.29 24.95 9.10
C TRP A 83 -14.07 25.64 7.98
N LYS A 84 -14.15 25.02 6.80
CA LYS A 84 -14.78 25.56 5.59
C LYS A 84 -14.26 26.95 5.26
N CYS A 85 -12.93 27.10 5.22
CA CYS A 85 -12.27 28.39 5.04
C CYS A 85 -11.09 28.32 4.06
N THR A 86 -10.62 29.48 3.61
CA THR A 86 -9.47 29.59 2.73
C THR A 86 -8.16 29.31 3.49
N PHE A 87 -7.09 29.03 2.76
CA PHE A 87 -5.76 28.78 3.30
C PHE A 87 -5.28 29.89 4.25
N ASN A 88 -5.44 31.17 3.86
CA ASN A 88 -5.03 32.29 4.69
C ASN A 88 -5.87 32.41 5.97
N GLN A 89 -7.17 32.17 5.88
CA GLN A 89 -8.04 32.15 7.05
C GLN A 89 -7.71 30.99 7.99
N ALA A 90 -7.29 29.83 7.46
CA ALA A 90 -6.82 28.73 8.28
C ALA A 90 -5.53 29.10 9.06
N LEU A 91 -4.60 29.76 8.41
CA LEU A 91 -3.37 30.26 9.07
C LEU A 91 -3.69 31.26 10.18
N GLU A 92 -4.59 32.21 9.95
CA GLU A 92 -5.06 33.16 10.98
C GLU A 92 -5.72 32.45 12.17
N LYS A 93 -6.59 31.47 11.90
CA LYS A 93 -7.23 30.67 12.96
C LYS A 93 -6.21 29.89 13.77
N ILE A 94 -5.20 29.29 13.14
CA ILE A 94 -4.11 28.61 13.85
C ILE A 94 -3.37 29.60 14.76
N CYS A 95 -2.99 30.78 14.25
CA CYS A 95 -2.35 31.82 15.06
C CYS A 95 -3.18 32.16 16.26
N ASN A 96 -4.44 32.49 16.10
CA ASN A 96 -5.34 32.85 17.17
C ASN A 96 -5.49 31.75 18.23
N LEU A 97 -5.66 30.49 17.78
CA LEU A 97 -5.76 29.33 18.66
C LEU A 97 -4.49 29.09 19.48
N MET A 98 -3.33 29.26 18.85
CA MET A 98 -2.04 28.99 19.50
C MET A 98 -1.62 30.18 20.43
N ILE A 99 -1.97 31.41 20.10
CA ILE A 99 -1.72 32.59 20.96
C ILE A 99 -2.60 32.58 22.22
N LEU A 100 -3.89 32.27 22.06
CA LEU A 100 -4.81 32.16 23.21
C LEU A 100 -4.46 31.04 24.18
N LYS A 101 -3.67 30.04 23.73
CA LYS A 101 -3.19 28.95 24.59
C LYS A 101 -1.81 29.18 25.19
N SER A 102 -1.05 30.17 24.73
CA SER A 102 0.23 30.52 25.35
C SER A 102 0.06 31.20 26.72
N ASP A 103 -1.11 31.81 26.99
CA ASP A 103 -1.43 32.46 28.29
C ASP A 103 -2.04 31.50 29.32
N VAL A 104 -2.42 30.31 28.91
CA VAL A 104 -2.91 29.23 29.78
C VAL A 104 -1.89 28.12 29.75
N THR A 105 -1.25 27.82 30.89
CA THR A 105 -0.27 26.71 31.05
C THR A 105 -0.96 25.33 30.93
N ILE A 106 -1.71 25.11 29.86
CA ILE A 106 -2.19 23.80 29.48
C ILE A 106 -1.06 23.16 28.67
N LYS A 107 -0.32 22.25 29.31
CA LYS A 107 0.64 21.40 28.59
C LYS A 107 -0.13 20.72 27.43
N PRO A 108 0.18 21.02 26.16
CA PRO A 108 -0.51 20.36 25.05
C PRO A 108 -0.32 18.87 25.22
N LYS A 109 -1.41 18.12 25.11
CA LYS A 109 -1.38 16.66 25.19
C LYS A 109 -0.42 16.18 24.10
N GLN A 110 0.73 15.61 24.47
CA GLN A 110 1.70 15.16 23.49
C GLN A 110 1.07 14.03 22.67
N ILE A 111 0.86 14.28 21.39
CA ILE A 111 0.48 13.22 20.45
C ILE A 111 1.68 12.29 20.33
N ARG A 112 1.48 11.02 20.63
CA ARG A 112 2.47 9.97 20.38
C ARG A 112 2.59 9.78 18.87
N THR A 113 3.70 10.20 18.30
CA THR A 113 4.00 9.98 16.90
C THR A 113 4.85 8.71 16.77
N PHE A 114 4.40 7.77 15.95
CA PHE A 114 5.20 6.62 15.54
C PHE A 114 5.54 6.81 14.06
N THR A 115 6.77 6.61 13.70
CA THR A 115 7.11 6.51 12.27
C THR A 115 6.31 5.35 11.67
N ARG A 116 5.97 5.43 10.39
CA ARG A 116 5.25 4.34 9.70
C ARG A 116 5.99 3.00 9.86
N LYS A 117 7.31 3.03 9.97
CA LYS A 117 8.18 1.86 10.20
C LYS A 117 8.00 1.31 11.63
N GLU A 118 7.95 2.16 12.65
CA GLU A 118 7.75 1.77 14.07
C GLU A 118 6.33 1.26 14.32
N ALA A 119 5.30 1.93 13.82
CA ALA A 119 3.92 1.46 13.90
C ALA A 119 3.71 0.15 13.16
N SER A 120 4.44 -0.07 12.06
CA SER A 120 4.47 -1.34 11.32
C SER A 120 5.14 -2.45 12.12
N SER A 121 6.21 -2.17 12.88
CA SER A 121 6.93 -3.16 13.70
C SER A 121 6.11 -3.66 14.90
N LEU A 122 5.19 -2.83 15.40
CA LEU A 122 4.34 -3.15 16.56
C LEU A 122 3.14 -4.05 16.26
N THR A 123 2.89 -4.33 14.98
CA THR A 123 1.81 -5.24 14.57
C THR A 123 2.41 -6.38 13.76
N SER A 124 2.17 -7.61 14.17
CA SER A 124 2.54 -8.80 13.39
C SER A 124 1.32 -9.59 12.95
N ILE A 125 1.45 -10.29 11.84
CA ILE A 125 0.44 -11.20 11.31
C ILE A 125 1.02 -12.61 11.34
N GLN A 126 0.24 -13.54 11.86
CA GLN A 126 0.50 -14.98 11.81
C GLN A 126 -0.69 -15.68 11.18
N VAL A 127 -0.49 -16.86 10.65
CA VAL A 127 -1.54 -17.67 10.05
C VAL A 127 -1.49 -19.11 10.54
N LYS A 128 -2.63 -19.76 10.61
CA LYS A 128 -2.71 -21.20 10.75
C LYS A 128 -2.94 -21.81 9.37
N VAL A 129 -1.94 -22.48 8.84
CA VAL A 129 -2.01 -23.19 7.56
C VAL A 129 -2.94 -24.41 7.72
N ARG A 130 -3.63 -24.75 6.66
CA ARG A 130 -4.43 -26.00 6.53
C ARG A 130 -3.96 -26.82 5.33
N PRO A 131 -4.33 -28.08 5.25
CA PRO A 131 -4.09 -28.87 4.04
C PRO A 131 -4.77 -28.27 2.81
N TRP A 132 -4.15 -28.46 1.66
CA TRP A 132 -4.73 -28.18 0.35
C TRP A 132 -5.95 -29.06 0.11
N ARG A 133 -6.96 -28.52 -0.56
CA ARG A 133 -8.17 -29.21 -0.98
C ARG A 133 -8.36 -29.06 -2.49
N ASP A 134 -9.12 -29.92 -3.12
CA ASP A 134 -9.33 -29.91 -4.56
C ASP A 134 -9.87 -28.57 -5.07
N TYR A 135 -10.77 -27.94 -4.32
CA TYR A 135 -11.29 -26.63 -4.69
C TYR A 135 -10.23 -25.53 -4.68
N ASP A 136 -9.19 -25.64 -3.85
CA ASP A 136 -8.07 -24.68 -3.86
C ASP A 136 -7.27 -24.82 -5.15
N TYR A 137 -6.96 -26.05 -5.53
CA TYR A 137 -6.27 -26.31 -6.79
C TYR A 137 -7.11 -25.87 -8.00
N ALA A 138 -8.39 -26.21 -8.04
CA ALA A 138 -9.31 -25.80 -9.09
C ALA A 138 -9.39 -24.25 -9.20
N TYR A 139 -9.40 -23.55 -8.06
CA TYR A 139 -9.34 -22.09 -8.04
C TYR A 139 -8.08 -21.57 -8.76
N TRP A 140 -6.91 -22.03 -8.38
CA TRP A 140 -5.65 -21.55 -8.94
C TRP A 140 -5.43 -21.98 -10.39
N GLU A 141 -5.81 -23.19 -10.73
CA GLU A 141 -5.77 -23.71 -12.11
C GLU A 141 -6.66 -22.89 -13.04
N SER A 142 -7.80 -22.40 -12.57
CA SER A 142 -8.65 -21.51 -13.38
C SER A 142 -7.94 -20.20 -13.80
N TYR A 143 -6.90 -19.80 -13.08
CA TYR A 143 -6.03 -18.65 -13.38
C TYR A 143 -4.68 -19.06 -13.99
N GLY A 144 -4.55 -20.29 -14.47
CA GLY A 144 -3.35 -20.79 -15.13
C GLY A 144 -2.18 -21.10 -14.18
N VAL A 145 -2.43 -21.22 -12.88
CA VAL A 145 -1.39 -21.51 -11.89
C VAL A 145 -1.48 -22.96 -11.43
N SER A 146 -0.48 -23.77 -11.78
CA SER A 146 -0.45 -25.19 -11.44
C SER A 146 -0.04 -25.44 -9.98
N LYS A 147 -0.38 -26.63 -9.47
CA LYS A 147 -0.01 -27.12 -8.14
C LYS A 147 1.50 -26.98 -7.87
N LYS A 148 2.35 -27.33 -8.84
CA LYS A 148 3.81 -27.21 -8.73
C LYS A 148 4.23 -25.77 -8.46
N TRP A 149 3.62 -24.81 -9.14
CA TRP A 149 3.94 -23.40 -8.98
C TRP A 149 3.47 -22.81 -7.65
N LEU A 150 2.35 -23.29 -7.11
CA LEU A 150 1.89 -22.89 -5.77
C LEU A 150 2.89 -23.30 -4.68
N HIS A 151 3.39 -24.52 -4.74
CA HIS A 151 4.44 -24.99 -3.82
C HIS A 151 5.75 -24.22 -3.99
N TYR A 152 6.17 -24.04 -5.24
CA TYR A 152 7.38 -23.28 -5.56
C TYR A 152 7.34 -21.84 -5.04
N ALA A 153 6.20 -21.20 -5.15
CA ALA A 153 5.99 -19.82 -4.68
C ALA A 153 5.71 -19.71 -3.18
N GLU A 154 5.78 -20.82 -2.42
CA GLU A 154 5.46 -20.84 -0.98
C GLU A 154 4.08 -20.23 -0.67
N ILE A 155 3.06 -20.63 -1.43
CA ILE A 155 1.66 -20.28 -1.17
C ILE A 155 1.03 -21.38 -0.34
N TYR A 156 0.32 -20.99 0.72
CA TYR A 156 -0.33 -21.92 1.64
C TYR A 156 -1.78 -21.52 1.89
N PRO A 157 -2.74 -22.47 1.81
CA PRO A 157 -4.10 -22.22 2.25
C PRO A 157 -4.14 -22.10 3.78
N ILE A 158 -4.98 -21.20 4.28
CA ILE A 158 -5.04 -20.90 5.70
C ILE A 158 -6.44 -21.10 6.27
N SER A 159 -6.51 -21.42 7.57
CA SER A 159 -7.76 -21.57 8.33
C SER A 159 -8.03 -20.40 9.28
N TYR A 160 -6.97 -19.76 9.79
CA TYR A 160 -7.06 -18.60 10.67
C TYR A 160 -5.98 -17.59 10.35
N LYS A 161 -6.31 -16.33 10.55
CA LYS A 161 -5.36 -15.21 10.61
C LYS A 161 -5.31 -14.67 12.04
N ILE A 162 -4.12 -14.41 12.53
CA ILE A 162 -3.84 -13.99 13.89
C ILE A 162 -3.10 -12.65 13.78
N ILE A 163 -3.70 -11.62 14.36
CA ILE A 163 -3.13 -10.26 14.35
C ILE A 163 -2.69 -9.95 15.78
N ASN A 164 -1.40 -9.77 15.98
CA ASN A 164 -0.83 -9.34 17.24
C ASN A 164 -0.59 -7.84 17.17
N LYS A 165 -1.26 -7.08 18.03
CA LYS A 165 -1.08 -5.62 18.14
C LYS A 165 -0.43 -5.28 19.45
N LYS A 166 0.61 -4.44 19.42
CA LYS A 166 1.24 -3.86 20.58
C LYS A 166 1.11 -2.35 20.54
N SER A 167 0.96 -1.71 21.70
CA SER A 167 0.94 -0.25 21.83
C SER A 167 2.35 0.34 22.00
N SER A 168 3.30 -0.49 22.48
CA SER A 168 4.72 -0.16 22.60
C SER A 168 5.58 -1.42 22.49
N PRO A 169 6.91 -1.33 22.31
CA PRO A 169 7.82 -2.48 22.29
C PRO A 169 7.74 -3.32 23.58
N SER A 170 7.51 -2.70 24.73
CA SER A 170 7.40 -3.35 26.04
C SER A 170 6.00 -3.92 26.33
N ASP A 171 5.01 -3.62 25.50
CA ASP A 171 3.64 -4.14 25.65
C ASP A 171 3.59 -5.64 25.31
N LYS A 172 2.94 -6.43 26.15
CA LYS A 172 2.64 -7.85 25.85
C LYS A 172 1.81 -8.00 24.57
N GLY A 173 1.05 -6.96 24.23
CA GLY A 173 0.20 -6.90 23.05
C GLY A 173 -1.14 -7.61 23.26
N ARG A 174 -2.01 -7.40 22.26
CA ARG A 174 -3.30 -8.08 22.15
C ARG A 174 -3.31 -8.95 20.90
N GLN A 175 -3.77 -10.18 21.07
CA GLN A 175 -3.94 -11.12 19.97
C GLN A 175 -5.41 -11.15 19.55
N TYR A 176 -5.64 -11.01 18.25
CA TYR A 176 -6.96 -11.13 17.64
C TYR A 176 -6.91 -12.30 16.65
N ILE A 177 -7.78 -13.27 16.86
CA ILE A 177 -7.87 -14.49 16.03
C ILE A 177 -9.13 -14.38 15.18
N PHE A 178 -8.98 -14.48 13.88
CA PHE A 178 -10.08 -14.43 12.93
C PHE A 178 -10.09 -15.70 12.07
N PRO A 179 -11.25 -16.34 11.89
CA PRO A 179 -11.35 -17.38 10.87
C PRO A 179 -11.07 -16.79 9.50
N ALA A 180 -10.36 -17.54 8.68
CA ALA A 180 -10.13 -17.18 7.29
C ALA A 180 -11.31 -17.62 6.42
N ASP A 181 -11.51 -16.95 5.29
CA ASP A 181 -12.53 -17.35 4.31
C ASP A 181 -12.21 -18.75 3.74
N LYS A 182 -13.20 -19.41 3.11
CA LYS A 182 -13.01 -20.71 2.44
C LYS A 182 -11.82 -20.69 1.49
N TYR A 183 -11.73 -19.64 0.67
CA TYR A 183 -10.60 -19.36 -0.20
C TYR A 183 -9.71 -18.30 0.43
N ALA A 184 -8.73 -18.72 1.19
CA ALA A 184 -7.79 -17.83 1.85
C ALA A 184 -6.38 -18.42 1.77
N TYR A 185 -5.42 -17.60 1.32
CA TYR A 185 -4.07 -18.03 1.03
C TYR A 185 -3.07 -17.06 1.64
N SER A 186 -1.97 -17.57 2.19
CA SER A 186 -0.81 -16.78 2.58
C SER A 186 0.27 -16.88 1.53
N PHE A 187 0.85 -15.76 1.15
CA PHE A 187 2.03 -15.64 0.29
C PHE A 187 3.23 -15.35 1.17
N ILE A 188 4.26 -16.19 1.07
CA ILE A 188 5.47 -16.09 1.88
C ILE A 188 6.61 -15.61 1.00
N GLU A 189 7.23 -14.51 1.40
CA GLU A 189 8.45 -14.01 0.80
C GLU A 189 9.55 -13.92 1.85
N ARG A 190 10.79 -14.08 1.42
CA ARG A 190 11.97 -14.02 2.29
C ARG A 190 12.84 -12.84 1.89
N LYS A 191 13.13 -11.96 2.85
CA LYS A 191 14.01 -10.83 2.65
C LYS A 191 14.96 -10.70 3.84
N GLU A 192 16.26 -10.70 3.58
CA GLU A 192 17.30 -10.47 4.61
C GLU A 192 17.10 -11.37 5.85
N GLY A 193 16.80 -12.66 5.63
CA GLY A 193 16.57 -13.63 6.70
C GLY A 193 15.20 -13.51 7.39
N SER A 194 14.40 -12.50 7.08
CA SER A 194 13.06 -12.34 7.63
C SER A 194 11.98 -12.95 6.75
N ILE A 195 10.93 -13.47 7.39
CA ILE A 195 9.72 -13.95 6.72
C ILE A 195 8.74 -12.79 6.59
N GLN A 196 8.32 -12.51 5.37
CA GLN A 196 7.34 -11.51 5.01
C GLN A 196 6.05 -12.22 4.55
N MET A 197 4.89 -11.71 4.94
CA MET A 197 3.62 -12.38 4.67
C MET A 197 2.55 -11.45 4.15
N LYS A 198 1.83 -11.91 3.11
CA LYS A 198 0.62 -11.29 2.59
C LYS A 198 -0.50 -12.32 2.53
N ILE A 199 -1.69 -11.96 3.00
CA ILE A 199 -2.87 -12.83 2.99
C ILE A 199 -3.79 -12.36 1.87
N TYR A 200 -4.29 -13.30 1.10
CA TYR A 200 -5.22 -13.09 0.00
C TYR A 200 -6.51 -13.86 0.22
N GLN A 201 -7.64 -13.17 0.21
CA GLN A 201 -8.99 -13.73 0.33
C GLN A 201 -9.84 -13.21 -0.85
N PRO A 202 -9.83 -13.89 -2.01
CA PRO A 202 -10.39 -13.37 -3.26
C PRO A 202 -11.86 -12.96 -3.19
N TYR A 203 -12.65 -13.68 -2.40
CA TYR A 203 -14.10 -13.48 -2.30
C TYR A 203 -14.52 -12.70 -1.05
N ASN A 204 -13.57 -12.07 -0.33
CA ASN A 204 -13.90 -11.28 0.84
C ASN A 204 -14.61 -9.98 0.46
N THR A 205 -15.84 -9.80 0.91
CA THR A 205 -16.68 -8.62 0.66
C THR A 205 -16.57 -7.56 1.77
N LYS A 206 -15.91 -7.88 2.88
CA LYS A 206 -15.80 -6.99 4.06
C LYS A 206 -14.54 -6.09 4.02
N GLY A 207 -13.97 -5.84 2.84
CA GLY A 207 -12.78 -5.00 2.69
C GLY A 207 -11.44 -5.65 3.10
N PHE A 208 -11.41 -6.97 3.35
CA PHE A 208 -10.20 -7.71 3.74
C PHE A 208 -9.70 -8.67 2.65
N LYS A 209 -9.93 -8.33 1.37
CA LYS A 209 -9.39 -9.10 0.25
C LYS A 209 -7.87 -9.28 0.39
N TRP A 210 -7.19 -8.24 0.82
CA TRP A 210 -5.76 -8.23 1.10
C TRP A 210 -5.48 -7.84 2.54
N SER A 211 -4.57 -8.56 3.19
CA SER A 211 -4.01 -8.20 4.49
C SER A 211 -2.51 -8.44 4.46
N SER A 212 -1.70 -7.41 4.70
CA SER A 212 -0.24 -7.50 4.58
C SER A 212 0.46 -6.74 5.69
N LYS A 213 1.60 -7.27 6.08
CA LYS A 213 2.64 -6.61 6.88
C LYS A 213 4.01 -6.74 6.21
N MET A 214 4.02 -7.02 4.91
CA MET A 214 5.26 -7.00 4.13
C MET A 214 5.84 -5.59 4.09
N ASP A 215 7.15 -5.50 4.16
CA ASP A 215 7.89 -4.30 3.83
C ASP A 215 7.59 -3.91 2.38
N THR A 216 7.42 -2.62 2.12
CA THR A 216 7.05 -2.10 0.79
C THR A 216 8.12 -2.36 -0.26
N SER A 217 9.35 -2.63 0.13
CA SER A 217 10.48 -2.97 -0.76
C SER A 217 10.57 -4.46 -1.10
N VAL A 218 9.67 -5.31 -0.55
CA VAL A 218 9.64 -6.73 -0.89
C VAL A 218 9.09 -6.90 -2.29
N ILE A 219 9.83 -7.59 -3.14
CA ILE A 219 9.43 -7.95 -4.48
C ILE A 219 9.04 -9.43 -4.47
N GLY A 220 7.82 -9.73 -4.90
CA GLY A 220 7.33 -11.09 -4.94
C GLY A 220 8.07 -11.94 -5.95
N LEU A 221 8.35 -13.18 -5.58
CA LEU A 221 9.14 -14.18 -6.32
C LEU A 221 10.62 -13.81 -6.51
N TRP A 222 11.14 -12.78 -5.86
CA TRP A 222 12.53 -12.35 -6.01
C TRP A 222 13.56 -13.46 -5.80
N THR A 223 13.37 -14.29 -4.79
CA THR A 223 14.26 -15.41 -4.47
C THR A 223 13.97 -16.66 -5.29
N LYS A 224 12.91 -16.65 -6.10
CA LYS A 224 12.44 -17.81 -6.87
C LYS A 224 12.82 -17.75 -8.35
N ILE A 225 13.05 -16.54 -8.88
CA ILE A 225 13.47 -16.41 -10.27
C ILE A 225 14.95 -16.82 -10.45
N PRO A 226 15.34 -17.29 -11.65
CA PRO A 226 16.74 -17.60 -11.96
C PRO A 226 17.68 -16.43 -11.65
N THR A 227 18.91 -16.75 -11.27
CA THR A 227 19.93 -15.74 -10.95
C THR A 227 20.35 -14.91 -12.15
N TYR A 228 20.17 -15.43 -13.38
CA TYR A 228 20.44 -14.74 -14.65
C TYR A 228 19.56 -15.35 -15.76
N GLY A 229 19.35 -14.59 -16.81
CA GLY A 229 18.54 -15.03 -17.94
C GLY A 229 18.44 -13.99 -19.04
N ASP A 230 17.73 -14.34 -20.12
CA ASP A 230 17.52 -13.43 -21.24
C ASP A 230 16.50 -12.34 -20.89
N LYS A 231 15.41 -12.71 -20.21
CA LYS A 231 14.30 -11.81 -19.93
C LYS A 231 13.62 -12.12 -18.61
N VAL A 232 13.04 -11.08 -18.00
CA VAL A 232 12.16 -11.16 -16.82
C VAL A 232 11.04 -10.12 -16.95
N ILE A 233 9.85 -10.44 -16.41
CA ILE A 233 8.68 -9.55 -16.44
C ILE A 233 8.35 -9.10 -15.03
N ILE A 234 8.04 -7.83 -14.85
CA ILE A 234 7.55 -7.25 -13.59
C ILE A 234 6.06 -6.97 -13.73
N CYS A 235 5.25 -7.62 -12.92
CA CYS A 235 3.79 -7.49 -12.89
C CYS A 235 3.33 -6.68 -11.67
N SER A 236 2.06 -6.28 -11.66
CA SER A 236 1.40 -5.63 -10.52
C SER A 236 0.99 -6.61 -9.42
N SER A 237 0.76 -7.88 -9.75
CA SER A 237 0.29 -8.89 -8.79
C SER A 237 1.05 -10.21 -8.86
N LEU A 238 1.07 -10.94 -7.73
CA LEU A 238 1.67 -12.26 -7.65
C LEU A 238 0.89 -13.28 -8.51
N LYS A 239 -0.43 -13.15 -8.58
CA LYS A 239 -1.29 -14.04 -9.38
C LYS A 239 -0.89 -13.98 -10.86
N ASP A 240 -0.64 -12.77 -11.38
CA ASP A 240 -0.22 -12.59 -12.77
C ASP A 240 1.20 -13.06 -13.02
N ALA A 241 2.14 -12.74 -12.12
CA ALA A 241 3.51 -13.23 -12.22
C ALA A 241 3.57 -14.75 -12.26
N LEU A 242 2.75 -15.44 -11.46
CA LEU A 242 2.65 -16.90 -11.47
C LEU A 242 2.00 -17.43 -12.74
N CYS A 243 0.92 -16.78 -13.21
CA CYS A 243 0.25 -17.15 -14.47
C CYS A 243 1.24 -17.06 -15.65
N ILE A 244 1.94 -15.94 -15.77
CA ILE A 244 2.97 -15.73 -16.82
C ILE A 244 4.07 -16.78 -16.70
N SER A 245 4.64 -16.95 -15.51
CA SER A 245 5.74 -17.90 -15.32
C SER A 245 5.31 -19.34 -15.65
N CYS A 246 4.10 -19.73 -15.26
CA CYS A 246 3.57 -21.07 -15.50
C CYS A 246 3.23 -21.29 -16.99
N GLN A 247 2.61 -20.32 -17.66
CA GLN A 247 2.04 -20.51 -18.99
C GLN A 247 2.96 -20.05 -20.13
N LEU A 248 3.73 -18.98 -19.93
CA LEU A 248 4.65 -18.46 -20.94
C LEU A 248 6.09 -18.96 -20.75
N HIS A 249 6.39 -19.56 -19.59
CA HIS A 249 7.75 -19.99 -19.22
C HIS A 249 8.76 -18.82 -19.28
N ILE A 250 8.33 -17.63 -18.87
CA ILE A 250 9.16 -16.45 -18.69
C ILE A 250 9.19 -16.13 -17.19
N PRO A 251 10.37 -16.01 -16.56
CA PRO A 251 10.45 -15.59 -15.16
C PRO A 251 9.69 -14.27 -14.95
N ALA A 252 8.85 -14.23 -13.92
CA ALA A 252 8.10 -13.04 -13.59
C ALA A 252 8.18 -12.73 -12.10
N LEU A 253 8.16 -11.45 -11.78
CA LEU A 253 8.18 -10.84 -10.46
C LEU A 253 6.91 -10.02 -10.25
N CYS A 254 6.62 -9.68 -9.01
CA CYS A 254 5.59 -8.69 -8.77
C CYS A 254 5.99 -7.68 -7.70
N LEU A 255 5.51 -6.45 -7.83
CA LEU A 255 5.57 -5.46 -6.75
C LEU A 255 4.46 -5.72 -5.72
N GLN A 256 4.45 -4.97 -4.62
CA GLN A 256 3.42 -5.13 -3.58
C GLN A 256 2.03 -4.62 -4.00
N GLY A 257 1.94 -3.98 -5.13
CA GLY A 257 0.74 -3.43 -5.76
C GLY A 257 1.10 -2.27 -6.69
N GLU A 258 0.09 -1.69 -7.32
CA GLU A 258 0.21 -0.47 -8.11
C GLU A 258 0.70 0.67 -7.22
N GLY A 259 1.45 1.61 -7.78
CA GLY A 259 2.02 2.75 -7.06
C GLY A 259 3.25 2.45 -6.21
N TYR A 260 3.67 1.18 -6.09
CA TYR A 260 4.93 0.84 -5.43
C TYR A 260 6.10 0.95 -6.41
N ASP A 261 7.23 1.40 -5.87
CA ASP A 261 8.47 1.57 -6.63
C ASP A 261 9.53 0.54 -6.21
N MET A 262 10.55 0.39 -7.03
CA MET A 262 11.70 -0.48 -6.76
C MET A 262 12.87 0.36 -6.24
N SER A 263 13.67 -0.20 -5.33
CA SER A 263 14.94 0.44 -4.97
C SER A 263 15.93 0.42 -6.13
N ASP A 264 16.83 1.40 -6.17
CA ASP A 264 17.89 1.43 -7.19
C ASP A 264 18.79 0.19 -7.13
N THR A 265 19.01 -0.36 -5.94
CA THR A 265 19.73 -1.63 -5.76
C THR A 265 19.01 -2.77 -6.48
N ALA A 266 17.69 -2.89 -6.36
CA ALA A 266 16.91 -3.92 -7.04
C ALA A 266 16.90 -3.70 -8.56
N VAL A 267 16.80 -2.45 -9.02
CA VAL A 267 16.88 -2.11 -10.45
C VAL A 267 18.23 -2.51 -11.05
N ASN A 268 19.32 -2.13 -10.39
CA ASN A 268 20.67 -2.46 -10.84
C ASN A 268 20.91 -3.98 -10.83
N GLU A 269 20.41 -4.68 -9.83
CA GLU A 269 20.51 -6.13 -9.76
C GLU A 269 19.75 -6.81 -10.91
N LEU A 270 18.55 -6.35 -11.27
CA LEU A 270 17.83 -6.90 -12.43
C LEU A 270 18.56 -6.62 -13.75
N LYS A 271 19.15 -5.43 -13.93
CA LYS A 271 19.98 -5.11 -15.10
C LYS A 271 21.20 -5.99 -15.21
N ARG A 272 21.78 -6.39 -14.07
CA ARG A 272 22.92 -7.31 -14.03
C ARG A 272 22.51 -8.75 -14.37
N ARG A 273 21.32 -9.18 -13.92
CA ARG A 273 20.83 -10.57 -14.05
C ARG A 273 20.22 -10.88 -15.40
N TYR A 274 19.59 -9.91 -16.04
CA TYR A 274 18.78 -10.14 -17.24
C TYR A 274 19.15 -9.19 -18.37
N LYS A 275 19.17 -9.73 -19.61
CA LYS A 275 19.44 -8.91 -20.80
C LYS A 275 18.31 -7.93 -21.07
N LYS A 276 17.06 -8.36 -20.85
CA LYS A 276 15.87 -7.50 -21.01
C LYS A 276 14.98 -7.62 -19.76
N VAL A 277 14.55 -6.49 -19.25
CA VAL A 277 13.59 -6.40 -18.14
C VAL A 277 12.34 -5.68 -18.67
N PHE A 278 11.20 -6.33 -18.55
CA PHE A 278 9.92 -5.81 -18.97
C PHE A 278 9.07 -5.43 -17.76
N ILE A 279 8.29 -4.37 -17.92
CA ILE A 279 7.20 -4.00 -17.01
C ILE A 279 5.90 -4.25 -17.74
N SER A 280 5.01 -5.01 -17.16
CA SER A 280 3.70 -5.28 -17.73
C SER A 280 2.66 -5.35 -16.61
N PHE A 281 2.07 -4.20 -16.32
CA PHE A 281 1.07 -4.01 -15.27
C PHE A 281 -0.33 -4.19 -15.83
N ASP A 282 -1.34 -4.08 -14.96
CA ASP A 282 -2.75 -4.12 -15.33
C ASP A 282 -3.06 -3.09 -16.43
N THR A 283 -4.01 -3.40 -17.29
CA THR A 283 -4.39 -2.50 -18.41
C THR A 283 -5.40 -1.43 -18.00
N ASP A 284 -5.76 -1.34 -16.72
CA ASP A 284 -6.58 -0.25 -16.21
C ASP A 284 -5.77 1.06 -16.08
N LYS A 285 -6.48 2.16 -15.79
CA LYS A 285 -5.88 3.49 -15.73
C LYS A 285 -4.69 3.58 -14.77
N ALA A 286 -4.77 2.92 -13.63
CA ALA A 286 -3.71 2.95 -12.61
C ALA A 286 -2.48 2.19 -13.09
N GLY A 287 -2.64 0.96 -13.57
CA GLY A 287 -1.55 0.14 -14.11
C GLY A 287 -0.83 0.79 -15.28
N LEU A 288 -1.57 1.43 -16.20
CA LEU A 288 -0.98 2.15 -17.33
C LEU A 288 -0.13 3.35 -16.90
N ILE A 289 -0.56 4.11 -15.91
CA ILE A 289 0.17 5.27 -15.39
C ILE A 289 1.42 4.80 -14.65
N ASP A 290 1.27 3.84 -13.75
CA ASP A 290 2.36 3.37 -12.90
C ASP A 290 3.41 2.58 -13.69
N GLY A 291 2.98 1.79 -14.68
CA GLY A 291 3.90 1.12 -15.60
C GLY A 291 4.77 2.09 -16.39
N LYS A 292 4.18 3.15 -16.95
CA LYS A 292 4.92 4.22 -17.65
C LYS A 292 5.88 4.95 -16.72
N LYS A 293 5.44 5.28 -15.50
CA LYS A 293 6.26 5.96 -14.50
C LYS A 293 7.47 5.12 -14.10
N LEU A 294 7.26 3.84 -13.81
CA LEU A 294 8.34 2.92 -13.45
C LEU A 294 9.32 2.74 -14.61
N ALA A 295 8.82 2.55 -15.83
CA ALA A 295 9.67 2.43 -17.03
C ALA A 295 10.55 3.66 -17.26
N LYS A 296 9.97 4.87 -17.15
CA LYS A 296 10.73 6.13 -17.28
C LYS A 296 11.86 6.23 -16.25
N ARG A 297 11.61 5.78 -15.01
CA ARG A 297 12.60 5.84 -13.93
C ARG A 297 13.71 4.79 -14.09
N THR A 298 13.34 3.56 -14.45
CA THR A 298 14.26 2.42 -14.45
C THR A 298 14.99 2.20 -15.77
N GLY A 299 14.41 2.70 -16.87
CA GLY A 299 14.83 2.38 -18.24
C GLY A 299 14.40 0.99 -18.71
N PHE A 300 13.50 0.31 -18.00
CA PHE A 300 12.94 -0.96 -18.42
C PHE A 300 11.88 -0.79 -19.51
N VAL A 301 11.64 -1.84 -20.28
CA VAL A 301 10.69 -1.81 -21.38
C VAL A 301 9.26 -1.96 -20.86
N ASN A 302 8.41 -0.96 -21.09
CA ASN A 302 6.99 -1.04 -20.73
C ASN A 302 6.20 -1.74 -21.84
N VAL A 303 5.56 -2.86 -21.54
CA VAL A 303 4.72 -3.64 -22.46
C VAL A 303 3.28 -3.56 -21.98
N ILE A 304 2.40 -3.10 -22.88
CA ILE A 304 0.96 -3.05 -22.63
C ILE A 304 0.32 -4.16 -23.47
N PRO A 305 -0.16 -5.24 -22.83
CA PRO A 305 -0.78 -6.34 -23.57
C PRO A 305 -2.19 -5.98 -24.03
N ASN A 306 -2.63 -6.58 -25.14
CA ASN A 306 -4.03 -6.57 -25.50
C ASN A 306 -4.72 -7.80 -24.86
N LEU A 307 -5.48 -7.56 -23.79
CA LEU A 307 -6.19 -8.60 -23.02
C LEU A 307 -7.72 -8.54 -23.23
N GLY A 308 -8.18 -7.93 -24.32
CA GLY A 308 -9.61 -7.75 -24.59
C GLY A 308 -10.28 -6.92 -23.47
N SER A 309 -11.34 -7.45 -22.87
CA SER A 309 -12.05 -6.81 -21.75
C SER A 309 -11.43 -7.07 -20.38
N CYS A 310 -10.40 -7.93 -20.29
CA CYS A 310 -9.73 -8.27 -19.04
C CYS A 310 -8.65 -7.24 -18.71
N LYS A 311 -8.47 -6.93 -17.43
CA LYS A 311 -7.48 -5.96 -17.00
C LYS A 311 -6.12 -6.57 -16.67
N ASP A 312 -6.07 -7.86 -16.36
CA ASP A 312 -4.86 -8.58 -15.94
C ASP A 312 -4.70 -9.93 -16.64
N TYR A 313 -3.49 -10.47 -16.63
CA TYR A 313 -3.13 -11.70 -17.32
C TYR A 313 -3.88 -12.93 -16.83
N SER A 314 -4.06 -13.05 -15.54
CA SER A 314 -4.68 -14.20 -14.92
C SER A 314 -6.19 -14.23 -15.20
N ASP A 315 -6.86 -13.06 -15.18
CA ASP A 315 -8.26 -12.96 -15.55
C ASP A 315 -8.44 -13.20 -17.06
N TYR A 316 -7.51 -12.73 -17.90
CA TYR A 316 -7.50 -13.07 -19.33
C TYR A 316 -7.33 -14.55 -19.56
N PHE A 317 -6.36 -15.21 -18.92
CA PHE A 317 -6.21 -16.66 -19.00
C PHE A 317 -7.50 -17.38 -18.62
N LYS A 318 -8.14 -16.96 -17.54
CA LYS A 318 -9.40 -17.55 -17.07
C LYS A 318 -10.53 -17.40 -18.08
N SER A 319 -10.62 -16.28 -18.76
CA SER A 319 -11.70 -15.96 -19.73
C SER A 319 -11.59 -16.75 -21.03
N LEU A 320 -10.41 -17.20 -21.42
CA LEU A 320 -10.20 -17.92 -22.67
C LEU A 320 -10.84 -19.31 -22.65
N GLN A 321 -11.52 -19.66 -23.73
CA GLN A 321 -11.96 -21.03 -23.99
C GLN A 321 -10.77 -21.91 -24.45
N ASP A 322 -10.04 -21.45 -25.47
CA ASP A 322 -8.79 -22.06 -25.89
C ASP A 322 -7.58 -21.41 -25.20
N LYS A 323 -7.03 -22.13 -24.22
CA LYS A 323 -5.88 -21.69 -23.43
C LYS A 323 -4.57 -21.56 -24.24
N THR A 324 -4.52 -22.11 -25.43
CA THR A 324 -3.33 -21.99 -26.31
C THR A 324 -3.14 -20.57 -26.81
N GLN A 325 -4.22 -19.79 -26.93
CA GLN A 325 -4.17 -18.38 -27.30
C GLN A 325 -3.34 -17.54 -26.32
N PHE A 326 -3.31 -17.89 -25.03
CA PHE A 326 -2.49 -17.21 -24.04
C PHE A 326 -1.00 -17.24 -24.39
N LYS A 327 -0.54 -18.34 -25.02
CA LYS A 327 0.86 -18.52 -25.41
C LYS A 327 1.32 -17.49 -26.45
N GLN A 328 0.41 -16.92 -27.24
CA GLN A 328 0.73 -15.88 -28.23
C GLN A 328 1.25 -14.60 -27.59
N LEU A 329 0.87 -14.34 -26.32
CA LEU A 329 1.39 -13.20 -25.56
C LEU A 329 2.91 -13.26 -25.37
N LYS A 330 3.52 -14.44 -25.52
CA LYS A 330 4.99 -14.59 -25.44
C LYS A 330 5.72 -13.72 -26.45
N ASN A 331 5.11 -13.46 -27.61
CA ASN A 331 5.69 -12.65 -28.67
C ASN A 331 5.86 -11.17 -28.28
N LEU A 332 5.09 -10.68 -27.30
CA LEU A 332 5.22 -9.32 -26.79
C LEU A 332 6.54 -9.05 -26.06
N PHE A 333 7.22 -10.11 -25.64
CA PHE A 333 8.45 -10.06 -24.85
C PHE A 333 9.70 -10.55 -25.62
N ASN A 334 9.68 -10.46 -26.91
CA ASN A 334 10.84 -10.83 -27.78
C ASN A 334 11.84 -9.70 -27.96
#